data_1df943d55b6b4e5a128d175c1552280c
#
_entry.id   1df943d55b6b4e5a128d175c1552280c
#
_cell.length_a   1.000
_cell.length_b   1.000
_cell.length_c   1.000
_cell.angle_alpha   90.00
_cell.angle_beta   90.00
_cell.angle_gamma   90.00
#
_symmetry.space_group_name_H-M   'P 1'
#
loop_
_entity.id
_entity.type
_entity.pdbx_description
1 polymer ?
#
loop_
_entity_poly.entity_id
_entity_poly.type
_entity_poly.pdbx_seq_one_letter_code
_entity_poly.pdbx_strand_id
1 'polypeptide(L)'
;MHWAFDYIGLPWLPRTNDCWAFFRRVQLERFDRAIPAIDPDNYRSMTCARLFAGHAERTHWTPVERPQEGDAVLLAHARHPSHVGVWVDVDGGGVLHCINGAGVVFQSVKALKAGGWGHLEFYRHV
;
A
#
# COMPACT_ATOMS: atom_id res chain seq x y z
N MET A 1 -18.37 -4.88 -11.49
CA MET A 1 -17.02 -5.38 -11.13
C MET A 1 -16.38 -4.39 -10.20
N HIS A 2 -15.63 -4.87 -9.22
CA HIS A 2 -15.00 -3.97 -8.26
C HIS A 2 -13.94 -3.08 -8.93
N TRP A 3 -13.82 -1.82 -8.49
CA TRP A 3 -12.89 -0.85 -9.11
C TRP A 3 -11.42 -1.30 -9.04
N ALA A 4 -11.05 -2.17 -8.10
CA ALA A 4 -9.67 -2.66 -7.99
C ALA A 4 -9.19 -3.31 -9.28
N PHE A 5 -10.08 -3.94 -10.04
CA PHE A 5 -9.74 -4.59 -11.29
C PHE A 5 -9.26 -3.62 -12.37
N ASP A 6 -9.62 -2.34 -12.25
CA ASP A 6 -9.14 -1.32 -13.19
C ASP A 6 -7.64 -1.04 -13.06
N TYR A 7 -7.06 -1.40 -11.91
CA TYR A 7 -5.65 -1.15 -11.62
C TYR A 7 -4.75 -2.37 -11.83
N ILE A 8 -5.30 -3.57 -11.71
CA ILE A 8 -4.53 -4.81 -11.81
C ILE A 8 -3.86 -4.90 -13.19
N GLY A 9 -2.56 -5.16 -13.19
CA GLY A 9 -1.78 -5.26 -14.42
C GLY A 9 -1.05 -3.98 -14.83
N LEU A 10 -1.30 -2.85 -14.17
CA LEU A 10 -0.52 -1.64 -14.40
C LEU A 10 0.95 -1.90 -14.03
N PRO A 11 1.91 -1.39 -14.84
CA PRO A 11 3.32 -1.69 -14.59
C PRO A 11 3.87 -0.94 -13.38
N TRP A 12 4.86 -1.54 -12.73
CA TRP A 12 5.68 -0.84 -11.75
C TRP A 12 6.68 0.06 -12.49
N LEU A 13 6.66 1.35 -12.18
CA LEU A 13 7.55 2.34 -12.78
C LEU A 13 8.17 3.18 -11.66
N PRO A 14 9.50 3.35 -11.63
CA PRO A 14 10.13 4.10 -10.55
C PRO A 14 9.57 5.52 -10.48
N ARG A 15 9.18 5.95 -9.27
CA ARG A 15 8.66 7.27 -8.93
C ARG A 15 7.28 7.61 -9.49
N THR A 16 6.87 7.03 -10.63
CA THR A 16 5.60 7.34 -11.27
C THR A 16 4.50 6.34 -10.95
N ASN A 17 4.86 5.08 -10.74
CA ASN A 17 3.92 4.03 -10.34
C ASN A 17 4.63 2.92 -9.57
N ASP A 18 5.40 3.29 -8.55
CA ASP A 18 5.94 2.37 -7.57
C ASP A 18 4.93 2.15 -6.44
N CYS A 19 5.32 1.48 -5.36
CA CYS A 19 4.36 1.16 -4.30
C CYS A 19 3.76 2.42 -3.65
N TRP A 20 4.56 3.47 -3.42
CA TRP A 20 4.06 4.70 -2.80
C TRP A 20 3.22 5.52 -3.79
N ALA A 21 3.70 5.70 -5.00
CA ALA A 21 2.97 6.45 -6.03
C ALA A 21 1.63 5.79 -6.34
N PHE A 22 1.59 4.47 -6.40
CA PHE A 22 0.36 3.72 -6.60
C PHE A 22 -0.60 3.88 -5.42
N PHE A 23 -0.09 3.75 -4.19
CA PHE A 23 -0.88 3.98 -2.97
C PHE A 23 -1.54 5.37 -3.00
N ARG A 24 -0.75 6.41 -3.30
CA ARG A 24 -1.26 7.78 -3.41
C ARG A 24 -2.36 7.90 -4.46
N ARG A 25 -2.14 7.29 -5.62
CA ARG A 25 -3.09 7.33 -6.73
C ARG A 25 -4.44 6.74 -6.34
N VAL A 26 -4.45 5.57 -5.74
CA VAL A 26 -5.68 4.92 -5.30
C VAL A 26 -6.39 5.75 -4.23
N GLN A 27 -5.64 6.26 -3.25
CA GLN A 27 -6.21 7.08 -2.19
C GLN A 27 -6.87 8.34 -2.76
N LEU A 28 -6.26 8.98 -3.74
CA LEU A 28 -6.83 10.16 -4.37
C LEU A 28 -8.05 9.82 -5.24
N GLU A 29 -7.92 8.82 -6.10
CA GLU A 29 -8.95 8.51 -7.10
C GLU A 29 -10.19 7.84 -6.50
N ARG A 30 -10.02 7.04 -5.46
CA ARG A 30 -11.12 6.25 -4.90
C ARG A 30 -11.62 6.74 -3.55
N PHE A 31 -10.81 7.48 -2.81
CA PHE A 31 -11.15 7.92 -1.45
C PHE A 31 -11.02 9.43 -1.24
N ASP A 32 -10.66 10.16 -2.30
CA ASP A 32 -10.52 11.62 -2.27
C ASP A 32 -9.54 12.10 -1.16
N ARG A 33 -8.44 11.38 -1.00
CA ARG A 33 -7.39 11.68 -0.03
C ARG A 33 -6.12 12.08 -0.74
N ALA A 34 -5.71 13.34 -0.56
CA ALA A 34 -4.47 13.88 -1.14
C ALA A 34 -3.28 13.54 -0.24
N ILE A 35 -2.50 12.54 -0.64
CA ILE A 35 -1.33 12.10 0.12
C ILE A 35 -0.07 12.63 -0.56
N PRO A 36 0.88 13.23 0.21
CA PRO A 36 2.07 13.84 -0.37
C PRO A 36 2.97 12.86 -1.10
N ALA A 37 3.61 13.35 -2.15
CA ALA A 37 4.66 12.60 -2.83
C ALA A 37 5.91 12.52 -1.96
N ILE A 38 6.72 11.48 -2.19
CA ILE A 38 8.04 11.37 -1.59
C ILE A 38 8.97 12.42 -2.20
N ASP A 39 9.73 13.11 -1.35
CA ASP A 39 10.80 13.97 -1.80
C ASP A 39 11.82 13.12 -2.60
N PRO A 40 12.17 13.52 -3.84
CA PRO A 40 13.13 12.77 -4.65
C PRO A 40 14.47 12.51 -3.95
N ASP A 41 14.90 13.41 -3.09
CA ASP A 41 16.17 13.26 -2.36
C ASP A 41 16.13 12.12 -1.33
N ASN A 42 14.94 11.75 -0.86
CA ASN A 42 14.76 10.69 0.13
C ASN A 42 14.47 9.32 -0.49
N TYR A 43 14.32 9.26 -1.81
CA TYR A 43 13.83 8.06 -2.51
C TYR A 43 14.76 6.86 -2.41
N ARG A 44 16.06 7.09 -2.27
CA ARG A 44 17.07 6.01 -2.27
C ARG A 44 17.24 5.32 -0.92
N SER A 45 17.02 6.04 0.16
CA SER A 45 17.37 5.55 1.48
C SER A 45 16.17 5.06 2.30
N MET A 46 14.95 5.27 1.80
CA MET A 46 13.76 4.97 2.55
C MET A 46 12.81 4.06 1.78
N THR A 47 12.35 3.02 2.46
CA THR A 47 11.27 2.18 1.96
C THR A 47 9.95 2.94 2.08
N CYS A 48 8.96 2.56 1.30
CA CYS A 48 7.62 3.18 1.34
C CYS A 48 7.05 3.19 2.76
N ALA A 49 7.25 2.13 3.51
CA ALA A 49 6.71 2.01 4.86
C ALA A 49 7.41 2.94 5.84
N ARG A 50 8.74 3.14 5.72
CA ARG A 50 9.46 4.10 6.55
C ARG A 50 9.02 5.52 6.29
N LEU A 51 8.74 5.82 5.03
CA LEU A 51 8.21 7.13 4.65
C LEU A 51 6.83 7.36 5.27
N PHE A 52 5.96 6.36 5.22
CA PHE A 52 4.66 6.43 5.87
C PHE A 52 4.82 6.64 7.39
N ALA A 53 5.68 5.87 8.04
CA ALA A 53 5.88 5.92 9.48
C ALA A 53 6.52 7.22 9.96
N GLY A 54 7.47 7.79 9.19
CA GLY A 54 8.21 8.99 9.55
C GLY A 54 7.62 10.29 9.03
N HIS A 55 6.63 10.23 8.18
CA HIS A 55 6.04 11.41 7.54
C HIS A 55 4.93 12.00 8.39
N ALA A 56 4.69 13.32 8.22
CA ALA A 56 3.55 13.99 8.85
C ALA A 56 2.22 13.34 8.51
N GLU A 57 2.12 12.71 7.36
CA GLU A 57 0.95 11.94 6.92
C GLU A 57 0.55 10.88 7.94
N ARG A 58 1.51 10.30 8.66
CA ARG A 58 1.27 9.27 9.68
C ARG A 58 0.26 9.71 10.75
N THR A 59 0.21 11.02 11.04
CA THR A 59 -0.72 11.58 12.03
C THR A 59 -2.17 11.50 11.59
N HIS A 60 -2.43 11.32 10.30
CA HIS A 60 -3.77 11.18 9.74
C HIS A 60 -4.27 9.73 9.73
N TRP A 61 -3.47 8.80 10.25
CA TRP A 61 -3.78 7.37 10.20
C TRP A 61 -3.75 6.75 11.59
N THR A 62 -4.74 5.92 11.88
CA THR A 62 -4.88 5.23 13.17
C THR A 62 -4.75 3.73 12.98
N PRO A 63 -3.94 3.03 13.80
CA PRO A 63 -3.84 1.57 13.70
C PRO A 63 -5.19 0.90 13.96
N VAL A 64 -5.48 -0.14 13.19
CA VAL A 64 -6.69 -0.95 13.36
C VAL A 64 -6.33 -2.43 13.26
N GLU A 65 -7.13 -3.28 13.90
CA GLU A 65 -6.93 -4.72 13.85
C GLU A 65 -7.64 -5.36 12.66
N ARG A 66 -8.83 -4.84 12.31
CA ARG A 66 -9.65 -5.35 11.21
C ARG A 66 -9.70 -4.31 10.10
N PRO A 67 -9.06 -4.58 8.98
CA PRO A 67 -9.02 -3.60 7.90
C PRO A 67 -10.37 -3.46 7.20
N GLN A 68 -10.60 -2.26 6.67
CA GLN A 68 -11.74 -1.93 5.82
C GLN A 68 -11.21 -1.39 4.50
N GLU A 69 -12.07 -1.39 3.48
CA GLU A 69 -11.69 -0.88 2.17
C GLU A 69 -11.15 0.54 2.25
N GLY A 70 -9.98 0.76 1.67
CA GLY A 70 -9.28 2.03 1.69
C GLY A 70 -8.24 2.17 2.81
N ASP A 71 -8.17 1.22 3.74
CA ASP A 71 -7.16 1.24 4.78
C ASP A 71 -5.77 1.02 4.18
N ALA A 72 -4.76 1.66 4.79
CA ALA A 72 -3.37 1.42 4.42
C ALA A 72 -2.91 0.10 5.02
N VAL A 73 -2.15 -0.67 4.25
CA VAL A 73 -1.53 -1.90 4.70
C VAL A 73 -0.03 -1.76 4.58
N LEU A 74 0.68 -1.87 5.70
CA LEU A 74 2.13 -1.95 5.70
C LEU A 74 2.54 -3.42 5.74
N LEU A 75 3.43 -3.80 4.83
CA LEU A 75 3.86 -5.18 4.66
C LEU A 75 5.33 -5.32 5.02
N ALA A 76 5.67 -6.37 5.76
CA ALA A 76 7.03 -6.67 6.16
C ALA A 76 7.34 -8.15 5.93
N HIS A 77 8.57 -8.43 5.47
CA HIS A 77 9.05 -9.82 5.42
C HIS A 77 9.39 -10.32 6.82
N ALA A 78 9.91 -9.44 7.67
CA ALA A 78 10.28 -9.74 9.05
C ALA A 78 9.72 -8.67 9.99
N ARG A 79 10.59 -7.92 10.67
CA ARG A 79 10.17 -6.98 11.72
C ARG A 79 9.77 -5.60 11.20
N HIS A 80 10.46 -5.13 10.16
CA HIS A 80 10.31 -3.74 9.70
C HIS A 80 9.55 -3.69 8.40
N PRO A 81 8.43 -2.94 8.35
CA PRO A 81 7.70 -2.76 7.10
C PRO A 81 8.57 -2.17 6.01
N SER A 82 8.45 -2.72 4.81
CA SER A 82 9.21 -2.28 3.64
C SER A 82 8.32 -1.93 2.45
N HIS A 83 7.01 -2.14 2.56
CA HIS A 83 6.09 -2.02 1.44
C HIS A 83 4.73 -1.52 1.91
N VAL A 84 3.96 -0.90 1.03
CA VAL A 84 2.64 -0.39 1.35
C VAL A 84 1.64 -0.79 0.27
N GLY A 85 0.42 -1.07 0.68
CA GLY A 85 -0.70 -1.35 -0.21
C GLY A 85 -2.00 -0.80 0.35
N VAL A 86 -3.09 -1.10 -0.33
CA VAL A 86 -4.44 -0.67 0.02
C VAL A 86 -5.30 -1.91 0.26
N TRP A 87 -6.03 -1.91 1.37
CA TRP A 87 -7.00 -2.98 1.62
C TRP A 87 -8.22 -2.80 0.73
N VAL A 88 -8.66 -3.87 0.10
CA VAL A 88 -9.91 -3.90 -0.68
C VAL A 88 -10.74 -5.13 -0.32
N ASP A 89 -12.06 -4.95 -0.25
CA ASP A 89 -13.00 -6.01 0.15
C ASP A 89 -13.46 -6.82 -1.07
N VAL A 90 -12.48 -7.49 -1.71
CA VAL A 90 -12.72 -8.38 -2.85
C VAL A 90 -12.41 -9.80 -2.39
N ASP A 91 -13.28 -10.76 -2.72
CA ASP A 91 -13.09 -12.19 -2.43
C ASP A 91 -12.69 -12.47 -0.98
N GLY A 92 -13.38 -11.82 -0.03
CA GLY A 92 -13.08 -11.97 1.39
C GLY A 92 -12.03 -11.02 1.92
N GLY A 93 -11.54 -10.10 1.08
CA GLY A 93 -10.57 -9.09 1.47
C GLY A 93 -9.14 -9.44 1.11
N GLY A 94 -8.36 -8.42 0.83
CA GLY A 94 -6.95 -8.56 0.52
C GLY A 94 -6.29 -7.23 0.23
N VAL A 95 -5.09 -7.28 -0.31
CA VAL A 95 -4.26 -6.10 -0.53
C VAL A 95 -4.01 -5.88 -2.02
N LEU A 96 -4.33 -4.68 -2.46
CA LEU A 96 -3.97 -4.18 -3.80
C LEU A 96 -2.67 -3.41 -3.66
N HIS A 97 -1.63 -3.83 -4.35
CA HIS A 97 -0.32 -3.20 -4.23
C HIS A 97 0.49 -3.32 -5.51
N CYS A 98 1.51 -2.46 -5.64
CA CYS A 98 2.35 -2.39 -6.84
C CYS A 98 3.76 -2.86 -6.50
N ILE A 99 4.20 -3.94 -7.13
CA ILE A 99 5.46 -4.63 -6.82
C ILE A 99 6.42 -4.50 -7.99
N ASN A 100 7.68 -4.18 -7.70
CA ASN A 100 8.73 -4.20 -8.71
C ASN A 100 8.83 -5.59 -9.35
N GLY A 101 8.74 -5.63 -10.67
CA GLY A 101 8.80 -6.86 -11.45
C GLY A 101 7.43 -7.49 -11.77
N ALA A 102 6.40 -7.19 -10.99
CA ALA A 102 5.06 -7.74 -11.22
C ALA A 102 4.02 -6.68 -11.56
N GLY A 103 4.23 -5.42 -11.12
CA GLY A 103 3.23 -4.38 -11.28
C GLY A 103 2.13 -4.49 -10.22
N VAL A 104 0.94 -4.00 -10.55
CA VAL A 104 -0.20 -4.01 -9.63
C VAL A 104 -0.85 -5.38 -9.57
N VAL A 105 -0.92 -5.92 -8.36
CA VAL A 105 -1.54 -7.22 -8.08
C VAL A 105 -2.47 -7.11 -6.88
N PHE A 106 -3.44 -8.00 -6.82
CA PHE A 106 -4.28 -8.21 -5.64
C PHE A 106 -3.92 -9.56 -5.02
N GLN A 107 -3.69 -9.57 -3.72
CA GLN A 107 -3.36 -10.81 -3.00
C GLN A 107 -4.12 -10.90 -1.68
N SER A 108 -4.68 -12.06 -1.39
CA SER A 108 -5.27 -12.35 -0.09
C SER A 108 -4.19 -12.37 0.99
N VAL A 109 -4.58 -12.25 2.26
CA VAL A 109 -3.63 -12.37 3.38
C VAL A 109 -2.89 -13.70 3.33
N LYS A 110 -3.60 -14.78 3.00
CA LYS A 110 -2.99 -16.11 2.88
C LYS A 110 -1.93 -16.16 1.79
N ALA A 111 -2.23 -15.58 0.62
CA ALA A 111 -1.28 -15.52 -0.49
C ALA A 111 -0.07 -14.66 -0.16
N LEU A 112 -0.27 -13.54 0.52
CA LEU A 112 0.83 -12.67 0.96
C LEU A 112 1.78 -13.41 1.91
N LYS A 113 1.24 -14.11 2.90
CA LYS A 113 2.05 -14.87 3.85
C LYS A 113 2.82 -16.00 3.16
N ALA A 114 2.18 -16.69 2.23
CA ALA A 114 2.83 -17.72 1.44
C ALA A 114 3.96 -17.17 0.57
N GLY A 115 3.84 -15.91 0.14
CA GLY A 115 4.86 -15.22 -0.64
C GLY A 115 5.97 -14.55 0.18
N GLY A 116 5.97 -14.74 1.50
CA GLY A 116 7.04 -14.22 2.36
C GLY A 116 6.69 -12.96 3.14
N TRP A 117 5.50 -12.38 2.94
CA TRP A 117 5.05 -11.22 3.73
C TRP A 117 4.52 -11.72 5.06
N GLY A 118 5.40 -11.94 6.03
CA GLY A 118 5.06 -12.56 7.31
C GLY A 118 4.35 -11.66 8.31
N HIS A 119 4.37 -10.35 8.08
CA HIS A 119 3.80 -9.39 9.03
C HIS A 119 3.06 -8.28 8.29
N LEU A 120 1.82 -8.00 8.71
CA LEU A 120 0.97 -6.95 8.15
C LEU A 120 0.50 -6.03 9.27
N GLU A 121 0.47 -4.71 8.98
CA GLU A 121 -0.11 -3.70 9.86
C GLU A 121 -1.16 -2.92 9.07
N PHE A 122 -2.26 -2.60 9.72
CA PHE A 122 -3.38 -1.91 9.08
C PHE A 122 -3.60 -0.54 9.74
N TYR A 123 -3.83 0.48 8.92
CA TYR A 123 -4.06 1.84 9.38
C TYR A 123 -5.25 2.46 8.67
N ARG A 124 -6.11 3.12 9.44
CA ARG A 124 -7.29 3.81 8.90
C ARG A 124 -7.09 5.30 8.89
N HIS A 125 -7.49 5.93 7.80
CA HIS A 125 -7.44 7.39 7.68
C HIS A 125 -8.49 8.03 8.60
N VAL A 126 -8.07 9.07 9.33
CA VAL A 126 -8.95 9.85 10.22
C VAL A 126 -9.40 11.14 9.57
#